data_ae1078bfe835afc527b8637c56493fa3
#
_entry.id   ae1078bfe835afc527b8637c56493fa3
#
_cell.length_a   1.000
_cell.length_b   1.000
_cell.length_c   1.000
_cell.angle_alpha   90.00
_cell.angle_beta   90.00
_cell.angle_gamma   90.00
#
_symmetry.space_group_name_H-M   'P 1'
#
loop_
_entity.id
_entity.type
_entity.pdbx_description
1 polymer ?
#
loop_
_entity_poly.entity_id
_entity_poly.type
_entity_poly.pdbx_seq_one_letter_code
_entity_poly.pdbx_strand_id
1 'polypeptide(L)'
;MERVENTARLVSVYDDLLFDLPKNIEVSWYNLIEILSGEEIFEQRYKVKDERNVVKFLLADDTNSSSMLSSLKMVRENIRTTRDAVPKETWELINELDLYAQQNIKQGINRSERHLFLNTIIEGCQKIIGLFAGAMSRDSGWHFLIMGRYLERADMGTRILDAAVSLMLKSEPEARIQLGQVTWSKVLKSQSAYLDYRRTVRTSINGAKATTFLMNDPCFPRSLAYCLGQIGEAATKLPRAGLITAKVDKLLEFDYPINSSEDLDEDFHNHLNDIQIAIIEINHQITENWFHFRQGDAA
;
A
#
# COMPACT_ATOMS: atom_id res chain seq x y z
N MET A 1 -2.94 -9.73 2.91
CA MET A 1 -2.11 -10.03 1.71
C MET A 1 -1.59 -8.74 1.07
N GLU A 2 -2.46 -7.80 0.71
CA GLU A 2 -2.00 -6.56 0.05
C GLU A 2 -0.98 -5.77 0.90
N ARG A 3 -1.21 -5.65 2.22
CA ARG A 3 -0.24 -5.04 3.14
C ARG A 3 1.12 -5.74 3.15
N VAL A 4 1.12 -7.07 3.16
CA VAL A 4 2.36 -7.87 3.10
C VAL A 4 3.13 -7.56 1.81
N GLU A 5 2.45 -7.58 0.67
CA GLU A 5 3.06 -7.27 -0.63
C GLU A 5 3.57 -5.83 -0.69
N ASN A 6 2.78 -4.86 -0.23
CA ASN A 6 3.14 -3.44 -0.25
C ASN A 6 4.35 -3.16 0.65
N THR A 7 4.39 -3.72 1.87
CA THR A 7 5.54 -3.58 2.77
C THR A 7 6.80 -4.18 2.16
N ALA A 8 6.72 -5.37 1.57
CA ALA A 8 7.86 -6.02 0.92
C ALA A 8 8.38 -5.19 -0.27
N ARG A 9 7.48 -4.66 -1.12
CA ARG A 9 7.85 -3.78 -2.25
C ARG A 9 8.47 -2.49 -1.78
N LEU A 10 7.88 -1.85 -0.77
CA LEU A 10 8.36 -0.58 -0.25
C LEU A 10 9.78 -0.71 0.30
N VAL A 11 10.04 -1.74 1.12
CA VAL A 11 11.38 -2.00 1.66
C VAL A 11 12.39 -2.30 0.52
N SER A 12 12.01 -3.11 -0.48
CA SER A 12 12.87 -3.45 -1.62
C SER A 12 13.24 -2.22 -2.44
N VAL A 13 12.25 -1.39 -2.80
CA VAL A 13 12.48 -0.19 -3.61
C VAL A 13 13.25 0.88 -2.84
N TYR A 14 13.04 0.94 -1.52
CA TYR A 14 13.74 1.90 -0.67
C TYR A 14 15.23 1.56 -0.49
N ASP A 15 15.56 0.27 -0.41
CA ASP A 15 16.96 -0.20 -0.42
C ASP A 15 17.68 0.25 -1.70
N ASP A 16 17.03 0.09 -2.85
CA ASP A 16 17.54 0.59 -4.13
C ASP A 16 17.62 2.12 -4.17
N LEU A 17 16.65 2.84 -3.60
CA LEU A 17 16.63 4.30 -3.57
C LEU A 17 17.86 4.84 -2.85
N LEU A 18 18.12 4.35 -1.64
CA LEU A 18 19.25 4.82 -0.83
C LEU A 18 20.61 4.49 -1.45
N PHE A 19 20.68 3.45 -2.29
CA PHE A 19 21.90 3.15 -3.05
C PHE A 19 22.13 4.13 -4.21
N ASP A 20 21.04 4.56 -4.88
CA ASP A 20 21.09 5.42 -6.06
C ASP A 20 21.20 6.92 -5.71
N LEU A 21 20.97 7.30 -4.45
CA LEU A 21 21.00 8.70 -4.04
C LEU A 21 22.42 9.25 -3.89
N PRO A 22 22.64 10.52 -4.28
CA PRO A 22 23.87 11.24 -3.96
C PRO A 22 24.09 11.35 -2.45
N LYS A 23 25.34 11.23 -1.99
CA LYS A 23 25.70 11.22 -0.56
C LYS A 23 25.38 12.51 0.21
N ASN A 24 25.11 13.60 -0.47
CA ASN A 24 24.74 14.89 0.10
C ASN A 24 23.24 15.03 0.39
N ILE A 25 22.44 13.99 0.12
CA ILE A 25 21.00 14.00 0.36
C ILE A 25 20.70 13.18 1.61
N GLU A 26 20.12 13.82 2.61
CA GLU A 26 19.74 13.20 3.87
C GLU A 26 18.38 12.51 3.75
N VAL A 27 18.37 11.30 3.16
CA VAL A 27 17.22 10.39 3.21
C VAL A 27 17.60 9.20 4.08
N SER A 28 16.83 8.96 5.12
CA SER A 28 17.10 7.88 6.07
C SER A 28 16.09 6.75 5.98
N TRP A 29 16.45 5.56 6.41
CA TRP A 29 15.54 4.44 6.56
C TRP A 29 14.31 4.77 7.42
N TYR A 30 14.46 5.70 8.37
CA TYR A 30 13.39 6.11 9.26
C TYR A 30 12.18 6.74 8.54
N ASN A 31 12.39 7.30 7.35
CA ASN A 31 11.28 7.79 6.53
C ASN A 31 10.24 6.70 6.20
N LEU A 32 10.63 5.42 6.15
CA LEU A 32 9.67 4.32 6.02
C LEU A 32 8.75 4.19 7.23
N ILE A 33 9.22 4.52 8.41
CA ILE A 33 8.40 4.52 9.63
C ILE A 33 7.38 5.67 9.56
N GLU A 34 7.81 6.85 9.11
CA GLU A 34 6.95 8.03 8.90
C GLU A 34 5.85 7.72 7.86
N ILE A 35 6.21 7.15 6.69
CA ILE A 35 5.25 6.72 5.64
C ILE A 35 4.15 5.81 6.22
N LEU A 36 4.52 4.90 7.10
CA LEU A 36 3.62 3.91 7.66
C LEU A 36 3.00 4.31 8.99
N SER A 37 3.23 5.56 9.45
CA SER A 37 2.73 6.13 10.71
C SER A 37 3.05 5.23 11.91
N GLY A 38 4.28 4.74 11.96
CA GLY A 38 4.76 3.78 12.97
C GLY A 38 5.65 4.37 14.05
N GLU A 39 5.81 5.70 14.11
CA GLU A 39 6.81 6.41 14.92
C GLU A 39 6.66 6.11 16.42
N GLU A 40 5.45 6.20 16.95
CA GLU A 40 5.18 6.00 18.36
C GLU A 40 5.61 4.60 18.83
N ILE A 41 5.20 3.55 18.09
CA ILE A 41 5.52 2.16 18.45
C ILE A 41 7.02 1.89 18.25
N PHE A 42 7.61 2.45 17.16
CA PHE A 42 9.03 2.30 16.89
C PHE A 42 9.89 2.91 18.00
N GLU A 43 9.62 4.15 18.40
CA GLU A 43 10.41 4.89 19.40
C GLU A 43 10.30 4.31 20.82
N GLN A 44 9.18 3.67 21.15
CA GLN A 44 9.05 2.90 22.39
C GLN A 44 10.00 1.70 22.44
N ARG A 45 10.37 1.13 21.31
CA ARG A 45 11.12 -0.13 21.21
C ARG A 45 12.58 0.04 20.76
N TYR A 46 12.84 0.99 19.87
CA TYR A 46 14.14 1.21 19.25
C TYR A 46 14.69 2.60 19.54
N LYS A 47 15.92 2.64 20.09
CA LYS A 47 16.60 3.91 20.37
C LYS A 47 17.38 4.46 19.17
N VAL A 48 17.71 3.60 18.20
CA VAL A 48 18.53 3.94 17.03
C VAL A 48 17.68 3.78 15.76
N LYS A 49 17.64 4.83 14.94
CA LYS A 49 16.87 4.93 13.70
C LYS A 49 17.67 4.44 12.49
N ASP A 50 18.41 3.32 12.65
CA ASP A 50 19.23 2.75 11.60
C ASP A 50 18.47 1.78 10.68
N GLU A 51 19.09 1.40 9.56
CA GLU A 51 18.55 0.45 8.58
C GLU A 51 18.06 -0.83 9.25
N ARG A 52 18.90 -1.44 10.09
CA ARG A 52 18.60 -2.75 10.68
C ARG A 52 17.37 -2.72 11.58
N ASN A 53 17.24 -1.69 12.40
CA ASN A 53 16.10 -1.55 13.31
C ASN A 53 14.82 -1.24 12.55
N VAL A 54 14.87 -0.34 11.55
CA VAL A 54 13.73 -0.02 10.71
C VAL A 54 13.26 -1.24 9.93
N VAL A 55 14.15 -1.93 9.21
CA VAL A 55 13.79 -3.12 8.44
C VAL A 55 13.26 -4.23 9.35
N LYS A 56 13.87 -4.44 10.53
CA LYS A 56 13.36 -5.40 11.51
C LYS A 56 11.97 -5.04 12.01
N PHE A 57 11.71 -3.77 12.31
CA PHE A 57 10.40 -3.28 12.74
C PHE A 57 9.31 -3.52 11.68
N LEU A 58 9.62 -3.24 10.41
CA LEU A 58 8.67 -3.40 9.31
C LEU A 58 8.43 -4.86 8.92
N LEU A 59 9.46 -5.70 8.99
CA LEU A 59 9.34 -7.07 8.52
C LEU A 59 8.98 -8.08 9.61
N ALA A 60 9.47 -7.88 10.85
CA ALA A 60 9.51 -8.94 11.85
C ALA A 60 8.99 -8.59 13.24
N ASP A 61 8.84 -7.32 13.58
CA ASP A 61 8.48 -6.95 14.95
C ASP A 61 7.04 -7.29 15.27
N ASP A 62 6.83 -8.08 16.32
CA ASP A 62 5.52 -8.55 16.76
C ASP A 62 4.71 -7.48 17.53
N THR A 63 5.36 -6.42 18.02
CA THR A 63 4.69 -5.25 18.60
C THR A 63 4.09 -4.34 17.53
N ASN A 64 4.61 -4.42 16.31
CA ASN A 64 4.04 -3.78 15.13
C ASN A 64 3.00 -4.70 14.50
N SER A 65 1.72 -4.45 14.76
CA SER A 65 0.60 -5.22 14.18
C SER A 65 0.57 -5.16 12.64
N SER A 66 1.20 -4.13 12.04
CA SER A 66 1.31 -3.94 10.60
C SER A 66 2.60 -4.51 10.01
N SER A 67 3.50 -5.11 10.82
CA SER A 67 4.69 -5.76 10.29
C SER A 67 4.31 -6.88 9.32
N MET A 68 5.22 -7.20 8.41
CA MET A 68 5.00 -8.23 7.39
C MET A 68 4.63 -9.58 8.03
N LEU A 69 5.37 -10.03 9.05
CA LEU A 69 5.07 -11.29 9.75
C LEU A 69 3.75 -11.23 10.53
N SER A 70 3.46 -10.13 11.21
CA SER A 70 2.17 -9.95 11.90
C SER A 70 1.01 -9.99 10.91
N SER A 71 1.15 -9.32 9.77
CA SER A 71 0.16 -9.32 8.70
C SER A 71 -0.04 -10.70 8.08
N LEU A 72 1.03 -11.48 7.85
CA LEU A 72 0.92 -12.88 7.38
C LEU A 72 0.18 -13.77 8.38
N LYS A 73 0.50 -13.64 9.67
CA LYS A 73 -0.20 -14.36 10.75
C LYS A 73 -1.69 -14.04 10.76
N MET A 74 -2.07 -12.77 10.58
CA MET A 74 -3.48 -12.34 10.49
C MET A 74 -4.15 -12.91 9.24
N VAL A 75 -3.49 -12.90 8.08
CA VAL A 75 -4.02 -13.52 6.85
C VAL A 75 -4.26 -15.01 7.04
N ARG A 76 -3.30 -15.70 7.63
CA ARG A 76 -3.42 -17.15 7.91
C ARG A 76 -4.61 -17.43 8.82
N GLU A 77 -4.80 -16.62 9.87
CA GLU A 77 -5.95 -16.76 10.77
C GLU A 77 -7.27 -16.45 10.05
N ASN A 78 -7.34 -15.39 9.25
CA ASN A 78 -8.52 -15.07 8.46
C ASN A 78 -8.89 -16.24 7.51
N ILE A 79 -7.93 -16.81 6.79
CA ILE A 79 -8.18 -17.96 5.91
C ILE A 79 -8.60 -19.19 6.72
N ARG A 80 -8.04 -19.41 7.92
CA ARG A 80 -8.44 -20.50 8.80
C ARG A 80 -9.92 -20.45 9.17
N THR A 81 -10.44 -19.24 9.41
CA THR A 81 -11.83 -19.01 9.83
C THR A 81 -12.82 -18.90 8.66
N THR A 82 -12.33 -18.72 7.42
CA THR A 82 -13.15 -18.54 6.21
C THR A 82 -12.84 -19.59 5.13
N ARG A 83 -12.49 -20.82 5.52
CA ARG A 83 -12.08 -21.88 4.56
C ARG A 83 -13.17 -22.29 3.58
N ASP A 84 -14.40 -22.12 3.96
CA ASP A 84 -15.59 -22.37 3.15
C ASP A 84 -15.86 -21.29 2.10
N ALA A 85 -15.29 -20.10 2.29
CA ALA A 85 -15.45 -18.96 1.39
C ALA A 85 -14.31 -18.77 0.39
N VAL A 86 -13.19 -19.51 0.53
CA VAL A 86 -12.00 -19.36 -0.31
C VAL A 86 -11.61 -20.68 -0.98
N PRO A 87 -10.88 -20.65 -2.12
CA PRO A 87 -10.38 -21.88 -2.76
C PRO A 87 -9.57 -22.74 -1.79
N LYS A 88 -9.74 -24.06 -1.86
CA LYS A 88 -9.13 -25.03 -0.93
C LYS A 88 -7.60 -24.91 -0.85
N GLU A 89 -6.97 -24.65 -1.99
CA GLU A 89 -5.52 -24.53 -2.15
C GLU A 89 -4.94 -23.30 -1.42
N THR A 90 -5.80 -22.33 -1.10
CA THR A 90 -5.39 -21.10 -0.38
C THR A 90 -4.73 -21.41 0.96
N TRP A 91 -5.24 -22.43 1.68
CA TRP A 91 -4.72 -22.82 2.97
C TRP A 91 -3.27 -23.33 2.88
N GLU A 92 -2.96 -24.12 1.88
CA GLU A 92 -1.61 -24.64 1.65
C GLU A 92 -0.66 -23.51 1.27
N LEU A 93 -1.07 -22.66 0.32
CA LEU A 93 -0.25 -21.56 -0.16
C LEU A 93 0.09 -20.55 0.95
N ILE A 94 -0.87 -20.21 1.82
CA ILE A 94 -0.59 -19.25 2.90
C ILE A 94 0.30 -19.88 3.99
N ASN A 95 0.14 -21.17 4.29
CA ASN A 95 1.02 -21.86 5.24
C ASN A 95 2.46 -21.98 4.70
N GLU A 96 2.64 -22.28 3.41
CA GLU A 96 3.95 -22.29 2.76
C GLU A 96 4.62 -20.90 2.84
N LEU A 97 3.87 -19.85 2.52
CA LEU A 97 4.38 -18.49 2.54
C LEU A 97 4.73 -18.02 3.96
N ASP A 98 3.87 -18.29 4.94
CA ASP A 98 4.09 -17.96 6.36
C ASP A 98 5.31 -18.71 6.91
N LEU A 99 5.42 -20.02 6.64
CA LEU A 99 6.56 -20.83 7.06
C LEU A 99 7.87 -20.34 6.42
N TYR A 100 7.85 -20.06 5.11
CA TYR A 100 9.01 -19.49 4.42
C TYR A 100 9.44 -18.16 5.05
N ALA A 101 8.48 -17.26 5.29
CA ALA A 101 8.76 -15.96 5.88
C ALA A 101 9.39 -16.08 7.27
N GLN A 102 8.84 -16.93 8.15
CA GLN A 102 9.36 -17.15 9.50
C GLN A 102 10.76 -17.76 9.49
N GLN A 103 11.01 -18.76 8.66
CA GLN A 103 12.31 -19.46 8.59
C GLN A 103 13.42 -18.59 8.01
N ASN A 104 13.08 -17.71 7.07
CA ASN A 104 14.05 -16.91 6.32
C ASN A 104 14.07 -15.42 6.69
N ILE A 105 13.36 -15.00 7.73
CA ILE A 105 13.25 -13.57 8.12
C ILE A 105 14.61 -12.90 8.36
N LYS A 106 15.62 -13.66 8.81
CA LYS A 106 16.99 -13.14 8.97
C LYS A 106 17.60 -12.68 7.65
N GLN A 107 17.27 -13.33 6.53
CA GLN A 107 17.69 -12.93 5.19
C GLN A 107 17.05 -11.59 4.80
N GLY A 108 15.75 -11.39 5.15
CA GLY A 108 15.06 -10.12 4.93
C GLY A 108 15.67 -8.94 5.71
N ILE A 109 16.12 -9.19 6.94
CA ILE A 109 16.76 -8.17 7.78
C ILE A 109 18.19 -7.88 7.29
N ASN A 110 18.91 -8.89 6.81
CA ASN A 110 20.28 -8.76 6.31
C ASN A 110 20.27 -8.24 4.86
N ARG A 111 21.04 -7.19 4.59
CA ARG A 111 21.05 -6.52 3.29
C ARG A 111 21.42 -7.45 2.11
N SER A 112 22.39 -8.34 2.30
CA SER A 112 22.93 -9.18 1.22
C SER A 112 21.90 -10.12 0.57
N GLU A 113 20.91 -10.58 1.33
CA GLU A 113 19.92 -11.58 0.88
C GLU A 113 18.50 -11.00 0.82
N ARG A 114 18.30 -9.76 1.27
CA ARG A 114 17.00 -9.08 1.39
C ARG A 114 16.20 -9.11 0.11
N HIS A 115 16.82 -8.79 -1.01
CA HIS A 115 16.13 -8.73 -2.30
C HIS A 115 15.50 -10.08 -2.68
N LEU A 116 16.24 -11.17 -2.54
CA LEU A 116 15.73 -12.52 -2.83
C LEU A 116 14.56 -12.88 -1.90
N PHE A 117 14.72 -12.62 -0.60
CA PHE A 117 13.67 -12.85 0.38
C PHE A 117 12.39 -12.08 0.05
N LEU A 118 12.49 -10.76 -0.19
CA LEU A 118 11.34 -9.92 -0.47
C LEU A 118 10.64 -10.29 -1.79
N ASN A 119 11.40 -10.65 -2.83
CA ASN A 119 10.84 -11.12 -4.09
C ASN A 119 10.03 -12.41 -3.90
N THR A 120 10.53 -13.37 -3.14
CA THR A 120 9.79 -14.61 -2.83
C THR A 120 8.48 -14.31 -2.08
N ILE A 121 8.49 -13.36 -1.14
CA ILE A 121 7.27 -12.91 -0.46
C ILE A 121 6.27 -12.29 -1.45
N ILE A 122 6.74 -11.39 -2.32
CA ILE A 122 5.90 -10.73 -3.34
C ILE A 122 5.27 -11.77 -4.28
N GLU A 123 6.06 -12.71 -4.81
CA GLU A 123 5.60 -13.78 -5.69
C GLU A 123 4.57 -14.68 -4.99
N GLY A 124 4.79 -15.03 -3.72
CA GLY A 124 3.84 -15.78 -2.91
C GLY A 124 2.50 -15.06 -2.73
N CYS A 125 2.54 -13.74 -2.48
CA CYS A 125 1.34 -12.91 -2.42
C CYS A 125 0.59 -12.90 -3.76
N GLN A 126 1.30 -12.71 -4.87
CA GLN A 126 0.72 -12.68 -6.22
C GLN A 126 0.12 -14.03 -6.62
N LYS A 127 0.75 -15.15 -6.24
CA LYS A 127 0.23 -16.50 -6.48
C LYS A 127 -1.14 -16.70 -5.80
N ILE A 128 -1.27 -16.28 -4.54
CA ILE A 128 -2.54 -16.37 -3.80
C ILE A 128 -3.60 -15.44 -4.39
N ILE A 129 -3.23 -14.23 -4.75
CA ILE A 129 -4.13 -13.26 -5.40
C ILE A 129 -4.61 -13.79 -6.75
N GLY A 130 -3.72 -14.41 -7.54
CA GLY A 130 -4.05 -15.04 -8.81
C GLY A 130 -5.03 -16.21 -8.65
N LEU A 131 -4.85 -17.04 -7.60
CA LEU A 131 -5.78 -18.11 -7.26
C LEU A 131 -7.18 -17.55 -6.95
N PHE A 132 -7.29 -16.51 -6.13
CA PHE A 132 -8.57 -15.87 -5.86
C PHE A 132 -9.23 -15.35 -7.14
N ALA A 133 -8.47 -14.65 -7.98
CA ALA A 133 -8.99 -14.12 -9.24
C ALA A 133 -9.49 -15.20 -10.20
N GLY A 134 -8.82 -16.36 -10.21
CA GLY A 134 -9.11 -17.47 -11.13
C GLY A 134 -10.16 -18.47 -10.61
N ALA A 135 -10.34 -18.61 -9.29
CA ALA A 135 -11.11 -19.72 -8.72
C ALA A 135 -12.29 -19.30 -7.81
N MET A 136 -12.36 -18.06 -7.32
CA MET A 136 -13.49 -17.63 -6.48
C MET A 136 -14.71 -17.25 -7.32
N SER A 137 -15.89 -17.66 -6.85
CA SER A 137 -17.17 -17.11 -7.32
C SER A 137 -17.25 -15.61 -6.99
N ARG A 138 -17.99 -14.85 -7.83
CA ARG A 138 -18.19 -13.40 -7.65
C ARG A 138 -19.38 -13.12 -6.71
N ASP A 139 -19.34 -13.76 -5.56
CA ASP A 139 -20.33 -13.64 -4.48
C ASP A 139 -19.95 -12.54 -3.47
N SER A 140 -20.67 -12.48 -2.35
CA SER A 140 -20.41 -11.49 -1.30
C SER A 140 -18.99 -11.60 -0.71
N GLY A 141 -18.46 -12.82 -0.56
CA GLY A 141 -17.10 -13.04 -0.06
C GLY A 141 -16.05 -12.42 -0.98
N TRP A 142 -16.21 -12.61 -2.31
CA TRP A 142 -15.38 -11.95 -3.31
C TRP A 142 -15.44 -10.42 -3.21
N HIS A 143 -16.65 -9.86 -3.10
CA HIS A 143 -16.80 -8.40 -3.06
C HIS A 143 -16.17 -7.78 -1.81
N PHE A 144 -16.27 -8.42 -0.64
CA PHE A 144 -15.54 -7.98 0.56
C PHE A 144 -14.01 -8.08 0.39
N LEU A 145 -13.52 -9.16 -0.22
CA LEU A 145 -12.09 -9.33 -0.52
C LEU A 145 -11.58 -8.21 -1.43
N ILE A 146 -12.34 -7.86 -2.47
CA ILE A 146 -12.01 -6.78 -3.42
C ILE A 146 -11.99 -5.44 -2.70
N MET A 147 -13.02 -5.09 -1.93
CA MET A 147 -13.03 -3.83 -1.18
C MET A 147 -11.83 -3.71 -0.24
N GLY A 148 -11.54 -4.74 0.56
CA GLY A 148 -10.39 -4.73 1.47
C GLY A 148 -9.04 -4.58 0.75
N ARG A 149 -8.88 -5.24 -0.41
CA ARG A 149 -7.68 -5.11 -1.24
C ARG A 149 -7.48 -3.69 -1.73
N TYR A 150 -8.52 -3.10 -2.31
CA TYR A 150 -8.38 -1.78 -2.94
C TYR A 150 -8.36 -0.64 -1.93
N LEU A 151 -8.97 -0.81 -0.75
CA LEU A 151 -8.76 0.11 0.37
C LEU A 151 -7.29 0.16 0.80
N GLU A 152 -6.66 -0.99 1.00
CA GLU A 152 -5.25 -1.05 1.39
C GLU A 152 -4.31 -0.51 0.30
N ARG A 153 -4.66 -0.71 -1.00
CA ARG A 153 -3.90 -0.12 -2.12
C ARG A 153 -4.03 1.39 -2.17
N ALA A 154 -5.24 1.91 -2.03
CA ALA A 154 -5.50 3.34 -2.03
C ALA A 154 -4.76 4.03 -0.87
N ASP A 155 -4.87 3.50 0.34
CA ASP A 155 -4.18 4.03 1.52
C ASP A 155 -2.65 4.01 1.32
N MET A 156 -2.07 2.90 0.92
CA MET A 156 -0.62 2.80 0.71
C MET A 156 -0.15 3.68 -0.45
N GLY A 157 -0.91 3.77 -1.54
CA GLY A 157 -0.60 4.62 -2.69
C GLY A 157 -0.51 6.09 -2.31
N THR A 158 -1.48 6.59 -1.55
CA THR A 158 -1.49 7.99 -1.08
C THR A 158 -0.36 8.27 -0.09
N ARG A 159 -0.05 7.35 0.83
CA ARG A 159 1.09 7.50 1.76
C ARG A 159 2.45 7.57 1.06
N ILE A 160 2.64 6.76 0.02
CA ILE A 160 3.89 6.78 -0.77
C ILE A 160 4.00 8.08 -1.56
N LEU A 161 2.90 8.58 -2.15
CA LEU A 161 2.87 9.88 -2.81
C LEU A 161 3.19 11.02 -1.83
N ASP A 162 2.54 11.00 -0.69
CA ASP A 162 2.71 11.97 0.39
C ASP A 162 4.17 12.05 0.89
N ALA A 163 4.79 10.91 1.12
CA ALA A 163 6.20 10.85 1.49
C ALA A 163 7.13 11.40 0.41
N ALA A 164 6.84 11.15 -0.86
CA ALA A 164 7.63 11.69 -1.96
C ALA A 164 7.48 13.23 -2.06
N VAL A 165 6.27 13.75 -1.88
CA VAL A 165 6.00 15.19 -1.82
C VAL A 165 6.74 15.82 -0.64
N SER A 166 6.59 15.28 0.56
CA SER A 166 7.27 15.75 1.78
C SER A 166 8.80 15.75 1.61
N LEU A 167 9.36 14.73 0.95
CA LEU A 167 10.79 14.69 0.65
C LEU A 167 11.20 15.84 -0.29
N MET A 168 10.40 16.11 -1.32
CA MET A 168 10.67 17.22 -2.22
C MET A 168 10.56 18.59 -1.53
N LEU A 169 9.55 18.78 -0.67
CA LEU A 169 9.35 20.03 0.08
C LEU A 169 10.51 20.33 1.04
N LYS A 170 11.02 19.30 1.72
CA LYS A 170 12.16 19.42 2.65
C LYS A 170 13.52 19.60 1.96
N SER A 171 13.60 19.37 0.64
CA SER A 171 14.86 19.42 -0.10
C SER A 171 15.15 20.83 -0.63
N GLU A 172 16.44 21.21 -0.68
CA GLU A 172 16.87 22.46 -1.30
C GLU A 172 16.60 22.47 -2.82
N PRO A 173 16.31 23.67 -3.42
CA PRO A 173 15.88 23.76 -4.82
C PRO A 173 16.83 23.09 -5.82
N GLU A 174 18.15 23.21 -5.64
CA GLU A 174 19.15 22.59 -6.52
C GLU A 174 19.13 21.07 -6.40
N ALA A 175 18.90 20.54 -5.21
CA ALA A 175 18.81 19.11 -4.97
C ALA A 175 17.50 18.51 -5.53
N ARG A 176 16.41 19.27 -5.56
CA ARG A 176 15.09 18.80 -6.07
C ARG A 176 15.16 18.33 -7.53
N ILE A 177 15.97 18.99 -8.38
CA ILE A 177 16.08 18.62 -9.80
C ILE A 177 16.71 17.23 -9.95
N GLN A 178 17.81 16.97 -9.23
CA GLN A 178 18.53 15.69 -9.29
C GLN A 178 17.77 14.59 -8.57
N LEU A 179 17.21 14.90 -7.40
CA LEU A 179 16.44 13.99 -6.57
C LEU A 179 15.11 13.60 -7.22
N GLY A 180 14.45 14.54 -7.89
CA GLY A 180 13.10 14.38 -8.39
C GLY A 180 12.97 13.20 -9.37
N GLN A 181 13.83 13.09 -10.36
CA GLN A 181 13.76 12.01 -11.34
C GLN A 181 13.98 10.62 -10.69
N VAL A 182 14.92 10.52 -9.76
CA VAL A 182 15.22 9.28 -9.05
C VAL A 182 14.03 8.91 -8.14
N THR A 183 13.57 9.83 -7.31
CA THR A 183 12.46 9.62 -6.38
C THR A 183 11.18 9.19 -7.10
N TRP A 184 10.76 9.93 -8.12
CA TRP A 184 9.53 9.62 -8.85
C TRP A 184 9.62 8.32 -9.64
N SER A 185 10.81 7.96 -10.13
CA SER A 185 11.05 6.63 -10.71
C SER A 185 10.88 5.51 -9.67
N LYS A 186 11.36 5.71 -8.44
CA LYS A 186 11.20 4.72 -7.36
C LYS A 186 9.76 4.66 -6.85
N VAL A 187 9.06 5.79 -6.76
CA VAL A 187 7.61 5.82 -6.47
C VAL A 187 6.85 4.95 -7.47
N LEU A 188 7.07 5.16 -8.77
CA LEU A 188 6.43 4.33 -9.81
C LEU A 188 6.80 2.85 -9.69
N LYS A 189 8.05 2.52 -9.38
CA LYS A 189 8.49 1.13 -9.18
C LYS A 189 7.85 0.48 -7.96
N SER A 190 7.73 1.18 -6.83
CA SER A 190 7.09 0.66 -5.61
C SER A 190 5.62 0.31 -5.84
N GLN A 191 4.95 1.03 -6.73
CA GLN A 191 3.58 0.78 -7.15
C GLN A 191 3.47 -0.19 -8.35
N SER A 192 4.59 -0.78 -8.83
CA SER A 192 4.62 -1.58 -10.08
C SER A 192 4.12 -0.82 -11.30
N ALA A 193 4.17 0.51 -11.26
CA ALA A 193 3.59 1.43 -12.23
C ALA A 193 4.53 1.84 -13.35
N TYR A 194 5.84 1.56 -13.21
CA TYR A 194 6.88 2.14 -14.07
C TYR A 194 6.66 1.88 -15.57
N LEU A 195 6.35 0.63 -15.95
CA LEU A 195 6.14 0.27 -17.35
C LEU A 195 4.82 0.82 -17.88
N ASP A 196 3.75 0.78 -17.09
CA ASP A 196 2.44 1.30 -17.48
C ASP A 196 2.47 2.82 -17.65
N TYR A 197 3.13 3.53 -16.72
CA TYR A 197 3.40 4.97 -16.86
C TYR A 197 4.13 5.27 -18.18
N ARG A 198 5.23 4.56 -18.47
CA ARG A 198 5.99 4.80 -19.70
C ARG A 198 5.17 4.53 -20.97
N ARG A 199 4.29 3.55 -20.95
CA ARG A 199 3.42 3.21 -22.07
C ARG A 199 2.30 4.24 -22.26
N THR A 200 1.73 4.75 -21.18
CA THR A 200 0.57 5.65 -21.18
C THR A 200 0.99 7.10 -21.32
N VAL A 201 1.87 7.59 -20.45
CA VAL A 201 2.27 9.01 -20.39
C VAL A 201 3.30 9.38 -21.47
N ARG A 202 4.18 8.44 -21.85
CA ARG A 202 5.14 8.57 -22.98
C ARG A 202 6.07 9.77 -22.92
N THR A 203 6.36 10.29 -21.73
CA THR A 203 7.27 11.42 -21.53
C THR A 203 8.29 11.10 -20.43
N SER A 204 9.22 12.02 -20.19
CA SER A 204 10.13 11.93 -19.05
C SER A 204 9.38 11.90 -17.72
N ILE A 205 9.92 11.16 -16.75
CA ILE A 205 9.35 11.07 -15.42
C ILE A 205 9.60 12.40 -14.69
N ASN A 206 8.52 12.98 -14.17
CA ASN A 206 8.54 14.10 -13.24
C ASN A 206 7.41 13.95 -12.21
N GLY A 207 7.44 14.79 -11.18
CA GLY A 207 6.49 14.72 -10.07
C GLY A 207 5.05 14.85 -10.52
N ALA A 208 4.72 15.92 -11.22
CA ALA A 208 3.36 16.21 -11.67
C ALA A 208 2.75 15.03 -12.44
N LYS A 209 3.45 14.55 -13.47
CA LYS A 209 2.94 13.48 -14.33
C LYS A 209 2.84 12.14 -13.63
N ALA A 210 3.83 11.82 -12.76
CA ALA A 210 3.80 10.59 -11.98
C ALA A 210 2.63 10.61 -10.98
N THR A 211 2.43 11.73 -10.30
CA THR A 211 1.32 11.92 -9.37
C THR A 211 -0.03 11.88 -10.08
N THR A 212 -0.21 12.63 -11.17
CA THR A 212 -1.44 12.59 -11.97
C THR A 212 -1.77 11.18 -12.44
N PHE A 213 -0.78 10.42 -12.91
CA PHE A 213 -0.99 9.03 -13.32
C PHE A 213 -1.43 8.14 -12.16
N LEU A 214 -0.75 8.24 -11.00
CA LEU A 214 -1.07 7.41 -9.83
C LEU A 214 -2.37 7.84 -9.12
N MET A 215 -2.77 9.09 -9.27
CA MET A 215 -4.05 9.58 -8.75
C MET A 215 -5.21 9.23 -9.70
N ASN A 216 -5.09 9.55 -10.98
CA ASN A 216 -6.26 9.73 -11.85
C ASN A 216 -6.39 8.69 -12.96
N ASP A 217 -5.41 7.81 -13.22
CA ASP A 217 -5.53 6.83 -14.32
C ASP A 217 -6.64 5.80 -14.00
N PRO A 218 -7.71 5.72 -14.83
CA PRO A 218 -8.84 4.85 -14.54
C PRO A 218 -8.60 3.38 -14.90
N CYS A 219 -7.47 3.06 -15.52
CA CYS A 219 -7.15 1.72 -16.01
C CYS A 219 -6.01 1.05 -15.23
N PHE A 220 -5.18 1.84 -14.54
CA PHE A 220 -4.05 1.30 -13.82
C PHE A 220 -4.47 0.74 -12.44
N PRO A 221 -4.25 -0.57 -12.13
CA PRO A 221 -4.82 -1.23 -10.96
C PRO A 221 -4.35 -0.73 -9.59
N ARG A 222 -3.37 0.18 -9.54
CA ARG A 222 -2.85 0.79 -8.30
C ARG A 222 -2.99 2.31 -8.28
N SER A 223 -3.69 2.91 -9.25
CA SER A 223 -4.10 4.31 -9.15
C SER A 223 -5.21 4.46 -8.13
N LEU A 224 -5.32 5.65 -7.53
CA LEU A 224 -6.38 5.96 -6.59
C LEU A 224 -7.76 5.86 -7.26
N ALA A 225 -7.92 6.46 -8.43
CA ALA A 225 -9.18 6.45 -9.17
C ALA A 225 -9.66 5.01 -9.48
N TYR A 226 -8.76 4.14 -9.96
CA TYR A 226 -9.10 2.74 -10.19
C TYR A 226 -9.48 2.02 -8.89
N CYS A 227 -8.69 2.20 -7.81
CA CYS A 227 -8.98 1.57 -6.52
C CYS A 227 -10.35 1.97 -5.99
N LEU A 228 -10.67 3.27 -6.00
CA LEU A 228 -11.97 3.77 -5.55
C LEU A 228 -13.11 3.25 -6.43
N GLY A 229 -12.92 3.24 -7.75
CA GLY A 229 -13.90 2.66 -8.68
C GLY A 229 -14.20 1.19 -8.37
N GLN A 230 -13.18 0.39 -8.08
CA GLN A 230 -13.36 -1.02 -7.72
C GLN A 230 -14.03 -1.21 -6.35
N ILE A 231 -13.77 -0.33 -5.39
CA ILE A 231 -14.48 -0.34 -4.10
C ILE A 231 -15.96 -0.05 -4.31
N GLY A 232 -16.27 1.01 -5.07
CA GLY A 232 -17.66 1.39 -5.39
C GLY A 232 -18.39 0.29 -6.14
N GLU A 233 -17.79 -0.26 -7.21
CA GLU A 233 -18.39 -1.36 -7.96
C GLU A 233 -18.67 -2.60 -7.08
N ALA A 234 -17.70 -3.02 -6.26
CA ALA A 234 -17.89 -4.14 -5.36
C ALA A 234 -18.99 -3.87 -4.33
N ALA A 235 -19.07 -2.66 -3.79
CA ALA A 235 -20.11 -2.26 -2.84
C ALA A 235 -21.50 -2.36 -3.46
N THR A 236 -21.72 -1.94 -4.72
CA THR A 236 -23.03 -2.03 -5.40
C THR A 236 -23.59 -3.45 -5.50
N LYS A 237 -22.75 -4.48 -5.38
CA LYS A 237 -23.16 -5.91 -5.40
C LYS A 237 -23.61 -6.42 -4.02
N LEU A 238 -23.53 -5.59 -2.99
CA LEU A 238 -23.88 -5.93 -1.62
C LEU A 238 -25.12 -5.15 -1.17
N PRO A 239 -25.93 -5.71 -0.23
CA PRO A 239 -27.10 -5.00 0.29
C PRO A 239 -26.69 -3.76 1.09
N ARG A 240 -27.54 -2.75 1.10
CA ARG A 240 -27.36 -1.51 1.90
C ARG A 240 -26.10 -0.70 1.55
N ALA A 241 -25.63 -0.73 0.30
CA ALA A 241 -24.38 -0.10 -0.14
C ALA A 241 -24.43 1.44 -0.22
N GLY A 242 -25.60 2.07 -0.20
CA GLY A 242 -25.79 3.48 -0.58
C GLY A 242 -24.89 4.49 0.12
N LEU A 243 -24.60 4.31 1.42
CA LEU A 243 -23.70 5.22 2.16
C LEU A 243 -22.24 5.07 1.71
N ILE A 244 -21.83 3.85 1.38
CA ILE A 244 -20.45 3.56 0.97
C ILE A 244 -20.21 4.09 -0.44
N THR A 245 -21.14 3.81 -1.37
CA THR A 245 -21.05 4.32 -2.75
C THR A 245 -21.04 5.85 -2.77
N ALA A 246 -21.90 6.51 -1.99
CA ALA A 246 -21.92 7.97 -1.90
C ALA A 246 -20.58 8.57 -1.37
N LYS A 247 -19.94 7.91 -0.40
CA LYS A 247 -18.62 8.34 0.09
C LYS A 247 -17.52 8.13 -0.96
N VAL A 248 -17.56 7.01 -1.68
CA VAL A 248 -16.62 6.73 -2.79
C VAL A 248 -16.79 7.72 -3.91
N ASP A 249 -18.03 7.98 -4.35
CA ASP A 249 -18.33 8.95 -5.42
C ASP A 249 -17.85 10.34 -5.04
N LYS A 250 -18.11 10.79 -3.81
CA LYS A 250 -17.62 12.06 -3.29
C LYS A 250 -16.08 12.13 -3.32
N LEU A 251 -15.38 11.05 -2.98
CA LEU A 251 -13.92 11.01 -3.00
C LEU A 251 -13.36 10.99 -4.43
N LEU A 252 -14.07 10.38 -5.39
CA LEU A 252 -13.71 10.42 -6.82
C LEU A 252 -13.88 11.84 -7.44
N GLU A 253 -14.77 12.66 -6.88
CA GLU A 253 -14.95 14.06 -7.28
C GLU A 253 -13.88 14.99 -6.65
N PHE A 254 -13.06 14.48 -5.73
CA PHE A 254 -12.07 15.24 -4.98
C PHE A 254 -10.82 15.43 -5.83
N ASP A 255 -10.91 16.34 -6.82
CA ASP A 255 -9.85 16.62 -7.77
C ASP A 255 -8.90 17.72 -7.25
N TYR A 256 -7.61 17.57 -7.57
CA TYR A 256 -6.58 18.56 -7.32
C TYR A 256 -5.83 18.83 -8.62
N PRO A 257 -5.88 20.07 -9.17
CA PRO A 257 -5.25 20.36 -10.45
C PRO A 257 -3.73 20.37 -10.34
N ILE A 258 -3.06 19.40 -10.98
CA ILE A 258 -1.60 19.28 -11.02
C ILE A 258 -1.13 19.56 -12.44
N ASN A 259 -0.61 20.75 -12.69
CA ASN A 259 -0.09 21.18 -14.00
C ASN A 259 1.43 21.12 -14.05
N SER A 260 2.09 21.36 -12.91
CA SER A 260 3.55 21.37 -12.77
C SER A 260 3.98 20.66 -11.47
N SER A 261 5.29 20.42 -11.32
CA SER A 261 5.81 19.87 -10.06
C SER A 261 5.79 20.89 -8.91
N GLU A 262 5.53 22.15 -9.18
CA GLU A 262 5.37 23.21 -8.17
C GLU A 262 4.02 23.12 -7.47
N ASP A 263 3.01 22.49 -8.12
CA ASP A 263 1.70 22.24 -7.53
C ASP A 263 1.72 21.08 -6.50
N LEU A 264 2.85 20.37 -6.39
CA LEU A 264 3.10 19.37 -5.34
C LEU A 264 3.66 20.06 -4.08
N ASP A 265 2.88 20.95 -3.54
CA ASP A 265 3.18 21.83 -2.43
C ASP A 265 2.54 21.36 -1.11
N GLU A 266 2.54 22.22 -0.09
CA GLU A 266 1.92 21.93 1.21
C GLU A 266 0.41 21.73 1.12
N ASP A 267 -0.27 22.44 0.21
CA ASP A 267 -1.72 22.28 0.00
C ASP A 267 -2.02 20.90 -0.62
N PHE A 268 -1.17 20.43 -1.53
CA PHE A 268 -1.30 19.08 -2.06
C PHE A 268 -0.97 18.01 -0.99
N HIS A 269 0.00 18.24 -0.12
CA HIS A 269 0.27 17.38 1.03
C HIS A 269 -0.97 17.26 1.93
N ASN A 270 -1.61 18.38 2.27
CA ASN A 270 -2.83 18.39 3.06
C ASN A 270 -3.99 17.67 2.33
N HIS A 271 -4.11 17.85 1.02
CA HIS A 271 -5.10 17.15 0.19
C HIS A 271 -4.91 15.61 0.25
N LEU A 272 -3.68 15.11 0.19
CA LEU A 272 -3.40 13.67 0.35
C LEU A 272 -3.80 13.17 1.74
N ASN A 273 -3.56 13.95 2.78
CA ASN A 273 -3.99 13.61 4.15
C ASN A 273 -5.52 13.53 4.26
N ASP A 274 -6.25 14.47 3.64
CA ASP A 274 -7.72 14.44 3.61
C ASP A 274 -8.25 13.18 2.89
N ILE A 275 -7.59 12.77 1.81
CA ILE A 275 -7.90 11.51 1.10
C ILE A 275 -7.66 10.30 2.02
N GLN A 276 -6.55 10.25 2.75
CA GLN A 276 -6.25 9.16 3.69
C GLN A 276 -7.31 9.06 4.79
N ILE A 277 -7.74 10.19 5.36
CA ILE A 277 -8.83 10.25 6.34
C ILE A 277 -10.13 9.71 5.72
N ALA A 278 -10.48 10.12 4.51
CA ALA A 278 -11.68 9.66 3.82
C ALA A 278 -11.65 8.15 3.54
N ILE A 279 -10.50 7.57 3.19
CA ILE A 279 -10.31 6.11 3.02
C ILE A 279 -10.55 5.38 4.34
N ILE A 280 -10.03 5.90 5.46
CA ILE A 280 -10.26 5.35 6.81
C ILE A 280 -11.76 5.40 7.14
N GLU A 281 -12.45 6.49 6.83
CA GLU A 281 -13.88 6.62 7.04
C GLU A 281 -14.71 5.63 6.19
N ILE A 282 -14.31 5.38 4.94
CA ILE A 282 -14.93 4.35 4.08
C ILE A 282 -14.76 2.96 4.72
N ASN A 283 -13.55 2.63 5.18
CA ASN A 283 -13.29 1.36 5.86
C ASN A 283 -14.14 1.21 7.15
N HIS A 284 -14.24 2.26 7.95
CA HIS A 284 -15.09 2.28 9.14
C HIS A 284 -16.56 2.06 8.77
N GLN A 285 -17.05 2.76 7.75
CA GLN A 285 -18.43 2.61 7.28
C GLN A 285 -18.74 1.20 6.76
N ILE A 286 -17.78 0.55 6.09
CA ILE A 286 -17.89 -0.87 5.67
C ILE A 286 -18.07 -1.76 6.90
N THR A 287 -17.25 -1.54 7.94
CA THR A 287 -17.31 -2.30 9.19
C THR A 287 -18.66 -2.13 9.88
N GLU A 288 -19.12 -0.90 10.05
CA GLU A 288 -20.40 -0.58 10.68
C GLU A 288 -21.59 -1.17 9.90
N ASN A 289 -21.54 -1.11 8.57
CA ASN A 289 -22.67 -1.49 7.73
C ASN A 289 -22.89 -3.01 7.62
N TRP A 290 -21.80 -3.79 7.66
CA TRP A 290 -21.88 -5.23 7.38
C TRP A 290 -21.33 -6.15 8.48
N PHE A 291 -20.49 -5.64 9.39
CA PHE A 291 -19.84 -6.47 10.41
C PHE A 291 -20.26 -6.16 11.85
N HIS A 292 -20.90 -5.00 12.10
CA HIS A 292 -21.52 -4.73 13.40
C HIS A 292 -22.98 -5.17 13.37
N PHE A 293 -23.25 -6.35 13.95
CA PHE A 293 -24.64 -6.78 14.22
C PHE A 293 -25.20 -5.92 15.34
N ARG A 294 -26.12 -5.00 15.03
CA ARG A 294 -26.97 -4.40 16.06
C ARG A 294 -27.85 -5.53 16.64
N GLN A 295 -27.85 -5.70 17.97
CA GLN A 295 -28.81 -6.54 18.65
C GLN A 295 -30.22 -5.99 18.33
N GLY A 296 -30.89 -6.55 17.33
CA GLY A 296 -32.22 -6.12 16.89
C GLY A 296 -32.58 -6.53 15.47
N ASP A 297 -31.63 -6.91 14.62
CA ASP A 297 -31.88 -7.27 13.21
C ASP A 297 -32.06 -8.79 12.98
N ALA A 298 -32.34 -9.55 14.03
CA ALA A 298 -32.75 -10.95 13.94
C ALA A 298 -34.29 -11.02 13.89
N ALA A 299 -34.87 -10.80 12.70
CA ALA A 299 -36.25 -11.15 12.39
C ALA A 299 -36.33 -11.73 10.98
#